data_83806888da3e492a52fd1d1247866b0c
#
_entry.id   83806888da3e492a52fd1d1247866b0c
#
_cell.length_a   1.000
_cell.length_b   1.000
_cell.length_c   1.000
_cell.angle_alpha   90.00
_cell.angle_beta   90.00
_cell.angle_gamma   90.00
#
_symmetry.space_group_name_H-M   'P 1'
#
loop_
_entity.id
_entity.type
_entity.pdbx_description
1 polymer ?
#
loop_
_entity_poly.entity_id
_entity_poly.type
_entity_poly.pdbx_seq_one_letter_code
_entity_poly.pdbx_strand_id
1 'polypeptide(L)'
;MRPVKDMGESDAEPESTAIVRARVLRAREAARARWAGTGWSTNAEVPGPVLRRRFRLPRAVTEPIAAALHRGMVTARGADRTLRLAWTVADLAGRDRPLAEDVSAAMGLRDRRAA
;
A
#
# COMPACT_ATOMS: atom_id res chain seq x y z
N MET A 1 14.60 -17.68 25.64
CA MET A 1 14.00 -17.92 25.56
C MET A 1 13.53 -17.70 25.00
N ARG A 2 13.49 -17.73 25.17
CA ARG A 2 12.84 -17.49 24.83
C ARG A 2 12.51 -16.81 24.77
N PRO A 3 12.51 -16.82 24.91
CA PRO A 3 11.95 -16.29 24.90
C PRO A 3 11.33 -15.93 24.62
N VAL A 4 11.44 -15.73 24.81
CA VAL A 4 10.72 -15.66 24.68
C VAL A 4 10.22 -15.33 24.24
N LYS A 5 10.30 -15.18 24.39
CA LYS A 5 9.66 -15.21 24.19
C LYS A 5 9.17 -14.89 24.11
N ASP A 6 9.53 -14.86 24.31
CA ASP A 6 8.91 -14.84 24.36
C ASP A 6 8.44 -14.39 24.20
N MET A 7 8.37 -13.96 24.46
CA MET A 7 7.79 -13.82 24.37
C MET A 7 7.19 -13.20 24.03
N GLY A 8 7.06 -12.64 24.00
CA GLY A 8 6.35 -12.45 23.78
C GLY A 8 5.79 -11.83 23.08
N GLU A 9 5.94 -11.51 23.10
CA GLU A 9 5.33 -11.51 22.58
C GLU A 9 4.59 -11.38 22.03
N SER A 10 5.29 -10.45 21.93
CA SER A 10 3.99 -10.61 21.52
C SER A 10 3.51 -12.03 21.49
N ASP A 11 2.32 -12.19 21.77
CA ASP A 11 1.74 -13.50 21.79
C ASP A 11 1.45 -14.03 20.40
N ALA A 12 1.46 -13.16 19.41
CA ALA A 12 1.21 -13.58 18.04
C ALA A 12 2.42 -14.33 17.50
N GLU A 13 2.19 -15.49 16.94
CA GLU A 13 3.24 -16.25 16.32
C GLU A 13 3.62 -15.63 14.98
N PRO A 14 4.91 -15.68 14.62
CA PRO A 14 5.32 -15.21 13.30
C PRO A 14 4.61 -16.00 12.22
N GLU A 15 4.17 -15.31 11.19
CA GLU A 15 3.55 -15.99 10.06
C GLU A 15 4.58 -16.84 9.34
N SER A 16 4.16 -17.99 8.85
CA SER A 16 5.05 -18.85 8.08
C SER A 16 5.37 -18.21 6.73
N THR A 17 6.51 -18.61 6.18
CA THR A 17 6.93 -18.17 4.86
C THR A 17 5.87 -18.53 3.81
N ALA A 18 5.25 -19.70 3.94
CA ALA A 18 4.23 -20.15 2.99
C ALA A 18 3.01 -19.23 3.02
N ILE A 19 2.59 -18.78 4.20
CA ILE A 19 1.43 -17.88 4.34
C ILE A 19 1.76 -16.53 3.72
N VAL A 20 2.94 -15.99 4.00
CA VAL A 20 3.37 -14.71 3.43
C VAL A 20 3.46 -14.80 1.92
N ARG A 21 4.04 -15.88 1.40
CA ARG A 21 4.15 -16.09 -0.04
C ARG A 21 2.79 -16.12 -0.71
N ALA A 22 1.82 -16.83 -0.11
CA ALA A 22 0.48 -16.92 -0.67
C ALA A 22 -0.18 -15.53 -0.71
N ARG A 23 0.02 -14.73 0.32
CA ARG A 23 -0.51 -13.35 0.37
C ARG A 23 0.08 -12.50 -0.75
N VAL A 24 1.40 -12.57 -0.94
CA VAL A 24 2.07 -11.82 -1.99
C VAL A 24 1.59 -12.25 -3.37
N LEU A 25 1.44 -13.55 -3.60
CA LEU A 25 0.95 -14.06 -4.89
C LEU A 25 -0.47 -13.56 -5.18
N ARG A 26 -1.35 -13.58 -4.18
CA ARG A 26 -2.71 -13.08 -4.36
C ARG A 26 -2.70 -11.58 -4.67
N ALA A 27 -1.84 -10.82 -4.00
CA ALA A 27 -1.74 -9.39 -4.24
C ALA A 27 -1.27 -9.11 -5.67
N ARG A 28 -0.28 -9.86 -6.14
CA ARG A 28 0.21 -9.72 -7.52
C ARG A 28 -0.84 -10.06 -8.54
N GLU A 29 -1.64 -11.09 -8.27
CA GLU A 29 -2.74 -11.46 -9.16
C GLU A 29 -3.81 -10.39 -9.20
N ALA A 30 -4.13 -9.80 -8.05
CA ALA A 30 -5.12 -8.72 -7.99
C ALA A 30 -4.67 -7.52 -8.82
N ALA A 31 -3.40 -7.14 -8.71
CA ALA A 31 -2.85 -6.03 -9.50
C ALA A 31 -2.84 -6.38 -10.99
N ARG A 32 -2.43 -7.59 -11.31
CA ARG A 32 -2.39 -8.03 -12.71
C ARG A 32 -3.77 -7.99 -13.34
N ALA A 33 -4.79 -8.43 -12.61
CA ALA A 33 -6.17 -8.41 -13.10
C ALA A 33 -6.67 -6.96 -13.25
N ARG A 34 -6.33 -6.10 -12.30
CA ARG A 34 -6.74 -4.69 -12.36
C ARG A 34 -6.18 -3.99 -13.59
N TRP A 35 -4.92 -4.26 -13.92
CA TRP A 35 -4.24 -3.58 -15.03
C TRP A 35 -4.26 -4.36 -16.35
N ALA A 36 -5.07 -5.43 -16.43
CA ALA A 36 -5.18 -6.22 -17.64
C ALA A 36 -5.59 -5.32 -18.81
N GLY A 37 -4.91 -5.49 -19.94
CA GLY A 37 -5.19 -4.73 -21.15
C GLY A 37 -4.59 -3.32 -21.19
N THR A 38 -3.85 -2.91 -20.16
CA THR A 38 -3.28 -1.57 -20.12
C THR A 38 -1.80 -1.50 -20.51
N GLY A 39 -1.11 -2.64 -20.48
CA GLY A 39 0.34 -2.67 -20.64
C GLY A 39 1.08 -2.65 -19.32
N TRP A 40 0.40 -2.41 -18.21
CA TRP A 40 0.98 -2.47 -16.87
C TRP A 40 0.56 -3.75 -16.18
N SER A 41 1.39 -4.26 -15.27
CA SER A 41 1.06 -5.45 -14.50
C SER A 41 1.21 -5.23 -13.00
N THR A 42 1.83 -4.13 -12.57
CA THR A 42 2.00 -3.82 -11.15
C THR A 42 1.49 -2.42 -10.86
N ASN A 43 1.15 -2.18 -9.60
CA ASN A 43 0.72 -0.84 -9.17
C ASN A 43 1.83 0.20 -9.36
N ALA A 44 3.09 -0.24 -9.20
CA ALA A 44 4.24 0.67 -9.28
C ALA A 44 4.42 1.26 -10.68
N GLU A 45 3.93 0.57 -11.72
CA GLU A 45 4.08 1.01 -13.09
C GLU A 45 3.05 2.05 -13.53
N VAL A 46 1.98 2.20 -12.75
CA VAL A 46 0.83 2.99 -13.19
C VAL A 46 1.11 4.48 -13.04
N PRO A 47 0.88 5.28 -14.11
CA PRO A 47 1.06 6.72 -14.02
C PRO A 47 0.09 7.34 -13.00
N GLY A 48 0.57 8.37 -12.28
CA GLY A 48 -0.23 9.06 -11.29
C GLY A 48 -1.59 9.54 -11.81
N PRO A 49 -1.65 10.18 -12.98
CA PRO A 49 -2.93 10.66 -13.50
C PRO A 49 -3.99 9.58 -13.66
N VAL A 50 -3.58 8.34 -14.00
CA VAL A 50 -4.52 7.24 -14.13
C VAL A 50 -5.14 6.90 -12.78
N LEU A 51 -4.30 6.84 -11.73
CA LEU A 51 -4.79 6.57 -10.37
C LEU A 51 -5.68 7.69 -9.86
N ARG A 52 -5.33 8.94 -10.16
CA ARG A 52 -6.08 10.08 -9.64
C ARG A 52 -7.41 10.30 -10.34
N ARG A 53 -7.56 9.83 -11.57
CA ARG A 53 -8.78 10.02 -12.35
C ARG A 53 -9.61 8.77 -12.46
N ARG A 54 -9.06 7.76 -13.11
CA ARG A 54 -9.80 6.55 -13.43
C ARG A 54 -10.05 5.67 -12.20
N PHE A 55 -9.11 5.69 -11.26
CA PHE A 55 -9.19 4.90 -10.04
C PHE A 55 -9.29 5.79 -8.82
N ARG A 56 -10.01 6.88 -8.98
CA ARG A 56 -10.17 7.88 -7.95
C ARG A 56 -10.79 7.29 -6.69
N LEU A 57 -10.16 7.59 -5.56
CA LEU A 57 -10.64 7.16 -4.25
C LEU A 57 -11.45 8.26 -3.60
N PRO A 58 -12.33 7.91 -2.65
CA PRO A 58 -13.06 8.93 -1.90
C PRO A 58 -12.11 9.91 -1.22
N ARG A 59 -12.53 11.16 -1.12
CA ARG A 59 -11.71 12.20 -0.51
C ARG A 59 -11.26 11.83 0.91
N ALA A 60 -12.15 11.22 1.69
CA ALA A 60 -11.81 10.83 3.06
C ALA A 60 -10.62 9.87 3.11
N VAL A 61 -10.44 9.06 2.06
CA VAL A 61 -9.34 8.09 1.99
C VAL A 61 -8.03 8.78 1.65
N THR A 62 -8.05 9.75 0.73
CA THR A 62 -6.84 10.41 0.25
C THR A 62 -6.48 11.68 1.02
N GLU A 63 -7.31 12.08 1.97
CA GLU A 63 -7.11 13.33 2.72
C GLU A 63 -5.73 13.46 3.35
N PRO A 64 -5.15 12.42 3.98
CA PRO A 64 -3.82 12.56 4.56
C PRO A 64 -2.75 12.91 3.52
N ILE A 65 -2.86 12.35 2.31
CA ILE A 65 -1.92 12.67 1.23
C ILE A 65 -2.11 14.11 0.79
N ALA A 66 -3.35 14.53 0.61
CA ALA A 66 -3.67 15.89 0.19
C ALA A 66 -3.19 16.90 1.21
N ALA A 67 -3.37 16.62 2.50
CA ALA A 67 -2.92 17.50 3.57
C ALA A 67 -1.39 17.63 3.58
N ALA A 68 -0.68 16.51 3.41
CA ALA A 68 0.78 16.53 3.38
C ALA A 68 1.29 17.32 2.18
N LEU A 69 0.64 17.15 1.03
CA LEU A 69 1.00 17.88 -0.18
C LEU A 69 0.78 19.38 0.00
N HIS A 70 -0.36 19.76 0.57
CA HIS A 70 -0.70 21.17 0.82
C HIS A 70 0.30 21.83 1.75
N ARG A 71 0.77 21.11 2.76
CA ARG A 71 1.75 21.63 3.71
C ARG A 71 3.19 21.55 3.22
N GLY A 72 3.40 21.11 2.00
CA GLY A 72 4.75 21.00 1.44
C GLY A 72 5.59 19.89 2.05
N MET A 73 4.96 18.94 2.74
CA MET A 73 5.67 17.82 3.37
C MET A 73 5.96 16.69 2.40
N VAL A 74 5.35 16.73 1.23
CA VAL A 74 5.56 15.75 0.19
C VAL A 74 5.40 16.45 -1.16
N THR A 75 6.17 16.00 -2.15
CA THR A 75 6.05 16.52 -3.51
C THR A 75 4.91 15.80 -4.24
N ALA A 76 4.50 16.34 -5.39
CA ALA A 76 3.49 15.68 -6.21
C ALA A 76 3.92 14.27 -6.59
N ARG A 77 5.20 14.09 -6.93
CA ARG A 77 5.74 12.76 -7.24
C ARG A 77 5.66 11.84 -6.02
N GLY A 78 6.01 12.36 -4.85
CA GLY A 78 5.93 11.59 -3.61
C GLY A 78 4.50 11.22 -3.27
N ALA A 79 3.54 12.11 -3.53
CA ALA A 79 2.13 11.84 -3.32
C ALA A 79 1.67 10.69 -4.22
N ASP A 80 2.07 10.69 -5.48
CA ASP A 80 1.70 9.63 -6.41
C ASP A 80 2.34 8.29 -6.01
N ARG A 81 3.59 8.32 -5.55
CA ARG A 81 4.25 7.11 -5.05
C ARG A 81 3.52 6.54 -3.84
N THR A 82 3.09 7.41 -2.94
CA THR A 82 2.33 6.99 -1.77
C THR A 82 1.00 6.36 -2.19
N LEU A 83 0.34 6.93 -3.19
CA LEU A 83 -0.92 6.40 -3.69
C LEU A 83 -0.73 5.01 -4.31
N ARG A 84 0.32 4.82 -5.11
CA ARG A 84 0.64 3.50 -5.67
C ARG A 84 0.89 2.48 -4.57
N LEU A 85 1.60 2.89 -3.54
CA LEU A 85 1.90 2.02 -2.41
C LEU A 85 0.64 1.66 -1.63
N ALA A 86 -0.29 2.62 -1.49
CA ALA A 86 -1.57 2.36 -0.83
C ALA A 86 -2.36 1.26 -1.55
N TRP A 87 -2.34 1.26 -2.88
CA TRP A 87 -2.97 0.20 -3.65
C TRP A 87 -2.31 -1.16 -3.39
N THR A 88 -0.98 -1.18 -3.26
CA THR A 88 -0.26 -2.41 -2.94
C THR A 88 -0.59 -2.90 -1.53
N VAL A 89 -0.67 -1.98 -0.56
CA VAL A 89 -1.06 -2.34 0.81
C VAL A 89 -2.47 -2.94 0.82
N ALA A 90 -3.40 -2.33 0.08
CA ALA A 90 -4.76 -2.85 -0.03
C ALA A 90 -4.78 -4.24 -0.66
N ASP A 91 -3.99 -4.45 -1.71
CA ASP A 91 -3.91 -5.76 -2.36
C ASP A 91 -3.40 -6.82 -1.39
N LEU A 92 -2.37 -6.48 -0.61
CA LEU A 92 -1.83 -7.41 0.38
C LEU A 92 -2.85 -7.73 1.49
N ALA A 93 -3.72 -6.78 1.79
CA ALA A 93 -4.78 -6.98 2.77
C ALA A 93 -6.02 -7.66 2.18
N GLY A 94 -6.02 -7.92 0.87
CA GLY A 94 -7.14 -8.58 0.21
C GLY A 94 -8.34 -7.67 -0.05
N ARG A 95 -8.13 -6.35 -0.10
CA ARG A 95 -9.20 -5.39 -0.36
C ARG A 95 -9.24 -5.00 -1.82
N ASP A 96 -10.43 -4.70 -2.31
CA ASP A 96 -10.61 -4.28 -3.71
C ASP A 96 -10.06 -2.89 -3.98
N ARG A 97 -10.00 -2.05 -2.96
CA ARG A 97 -9.48 -0.69 -3.07
C ARG A 97 -8.94 -0.24 -1.73
N PRO A 98 -8.04 0.76 -1.73
CA PRO A 98 -7.48 1.28 -0.48
C PRO A 98 -8.53 1.92 0.41
N LEU A 99 -8.39 1.68 1.71
CA LEU A 99 -9.10 2.39 2.75
C LEU A 99 -8.13 3.41 3.38
N ALA A 100 -8.67 4.28 4.24
CA ALA A 100 -7.85 5.28 4.90
C ALA A 100 -6.67 4.65 5.66
N GLU A 101 -6.87 3.50 6.27
CA GLU A 101 -5.79 2.82 6.98
C GLU A 101 -4.67 2.35 6.05
N ASP A 102 -5.01 2.00 4.81
CA ASP A 102 -4.01 1.60 3.83
C ASP A 102 -3.17 2.80 3.40
N VAL A 103 -3.80 3.95 3.24
CA VAL A 103 -3.11 5.19 2.92
C VAL A 103 -2.18 5.58 4.06
N SER A 104 -2.65 5.49 5.31
CA SER A 104 -1.82 5.79 6.48
C SER A 104 -0.62 4.86 6.56
N ALA A 105 -0.82 3.56 6.31
CA ALA A 105 0.27 2.60 6.29
C ALA A 105 1.28 2.93 5.20
N ALA A 106 0.78 3.30 4.01
CA ALA A 106 1.65 3.66 2.89
C ALA A 106 2.49 4.89 3.21
N MET A 107 1.90 5.89 3.85
CA MET A 107 2.63 7.08 4.26
C MET A 107 3.73 6.75 5.25
N GLY A 108 3.45 5.87 6.21
CA GLY A 108 4.45 5.43 7.17
C GLY A 108 5.62 4.70 6.52
N LEU A 109 5.33 3.85 5.56
CA LEU A 109 6.37 3.11 4.83
C LEU A 109 7.24 4.07 4.00
N ARG A 110 6.61 5.04 3.34
CA ARG A 110 7.32 6.03 2.56
C ARG A 110 8.26 6.85 3.45
N ASP A 111 7.79 7.28 4.61
CA ASP A 111 8.57 8.09 5.53
C ASP A 111 9.80 7.33 6.04
N ARG A 112 9.64 6.04 6.34
CA ARG A 112 10.77 5.22 6.76
C ARG A 112 11.84 5.11 5.68
N ARG A 113 11.42 4.99 4.43
CA ARG A 113 12.35 4.90 3.32
C ARG A 113 13.07 6.21 3.09
N ALA A 114 12.38 7.31 3.32
CA ALA A 114 12.97 8.64 3.17
C ALA A 114 13.98 8.93 4.27
N ALA A 115 13.77 8.35 5.46
CA ALA A 115 14.71 8.50 6.56
C ALA A 115 15.95 7.67 6.33
#